data_2556901a364111c8a34ed8b43f288155
#
_entry.id   2556901a364111c8a34ed8b43f288155
#
_cell.length_a   1.000
_cell.length_b   1.000
_cell.length_c   1.000
_cell.angle_alpha   90.00
_cell.angle_beta   90.00
_cell.angle_gamma   90.00
#
_symmetry.space_group_name_H-M   'P 1'
#
loop_
_entity.id
_entity.type
_entity.pdbx_description
1 polymer ?
#
loop_
_entity_poly.entity_id
_entity_poly.type
_entity_poly.pdbx_seq_one_letter_code
_entity_poly.pdbx_strand_id
1 'polypeptide(L)'
;MASHIEAFSDGSSRGNPGPGGYGSILRFVDSKGVVHEREFSCGYKRTTNNRMELMGVIVALEALNRPCDITFYTDSQYVVKAFNENWIAGWLKRGWVNSQKKPVKNVDLWKRLLAAKEPHCVTFEWVRGHNGHPENERCDALATAAADSGRLIEDKGFTE
;
A
#
# COMPACT_ATOMS: atom_id res chain seq x y z
N MET A 1 -11.61 -1.62 22.75
CA MET A 1 -12.24 -2.09 21.53
C MET A 1 -11.55 -1.48 20.31
N ALA A 2 -11.10 -2.30 19.39
CA ALA A 2 -10.48 -1.79 18.17
C ALA A 2 -11.53 -1.13 17.28
N SER A 3 -11.22 0.05 16.73
CA SER A 3 -12.09 0.71 15.77
C SER A 3 -11.99 0.01 14.42
N HIS A 4 -13.10 -0.10 13.70
CA HIS A 4 -13.10 -0.62 12.35
C HIS A 4 -12.84 0.50 11.36
N ILE A 5 -11.87 0.29 10.49
CA ILE A 5 -11.46 1.26 9.48
C ILE A 5 -11.46 0.59 8.11
N GLU A 6 -11.92 1.31 7.11
CA GLU A 6 -11.73 0.94 5.72
C GLU A 6 -10.55 1.72 5.16
N ALA A 7 -9.70 1.05 4.42
CA ALA A 7 -8.55 1.69 3.77
C ALA A 7 -8.52 1.34 2.29
N PHE A 8 -8.01 2.26 1.50
CA PHE A 8 -7.93 2.13 0.05
C PHE A 8 -6.57 2.64 -0.40
N SER A 9 -5.99 2.03 -1.41
CA SER A 9 -4.71 2.51 -1.95
C SER A 9 -4.53 2.14 -3.40
N ASP A 10 -3.67 2.90 -4.07
CA ASP A 10 -3.21 2.60 -5.41
C ASP A 10 -1.79 3.15 -5.58
N GLY A 11 -1.05 2.56 -6.51
CA GLY A 11 0.28 3.00 -6.87
C GLY A 11 0.42 3.05 -8.38
N SER A 12 1.24 3.97 -8.86
CA SER A 12 1.43 4.19 -10.29
C SER A 12 2.86 4.61 -10.57
N SER A 13 3.40 4.20 -11.71
CA SER A 13 4.68 4.74 -12.18
C SER A 13 4.63 5.02 -13.67
N ARG A 14 5.34 6.08 -14.08
CA ARG A 14 5.51 6.46 -15.49
C ARG A 14 6.74 5.76 -16.03
N GLY A 15 6.61 4.48 -16.31
CA GLY A 15 7.71 3.61 -16.63
C GLY A 15 8.07 2.76 -15.42
N ASN A 16 8.72 1.65 -15.63
CA ASN A 16 8.99 0.68 -14.57
C ASN A 16 10.45 0.19 -14.66
N PRO A 17 11.43 1.00 -14.14
CA PRO A 17 11.28 2.16 -13.25
C PRO A 17 11.06 3.49 -13.97
N GLY A 18 10.57 4.47 -13.20
CA GLY A 18 10.34 5.83 -13.65
C GLY A 18 9.72 6.66 -12.54
N PRO A 19 9.30 7.91 -12.82
CA PRO A 19 8.58 8.69 -11.82
C PRO A 19 7.29 7.99 -11.41
N GLY A 20 7.00 7.99 -10.12
CA GLY A 20 5.82 7.30 -9.61
C GLY A 20 5.22 7.99 -8.40
N GLY A 21 4.06 7.50 -7.98
CA GLY A 21 3.38 8.00 -6.80
C GLY A 21 2.40 7.00 -6.24
N TYR A 22 1.96 7.24 -5.03
CA TYR A 22 0.89 6.48 -4.39
C TYR A 22 -0.23 7.41 -3.95
N GLY A 23 -1.42 6.84 -3.80
CA GLY A 23 -2.55 7.50 -3.18
C GLY A 23 -3.23 6.54 -2.23
N SER A 24 -3.62 7.02 -1.06
CA SER A 24 -4.28 6.20 -0.04
C SER A 24 -5.38 6.99 0.65
N ILE A 25 -6.41 6.28 1.10
CA ILE A 25 -7.54 6.85 1.84
C ILE A 25 -7.78 5.99 3.06
N LEU A 26 -7.91 6.63 4.24
CA LEU A 26 -8.43 5.98 5.44
C LEU A 26 -9.83 6.54 5.71
N ARG A 27 -10.78 5.65 5.96
CA ARG A 27 -12.17 6.01 6.26
C ARG A 27 -12.61 5.39 7.55
N PHE A 28 -13.21 6.18 8.40
CA PHE A 28 -13.75 5.76 9.68
C PHE A 28 -15.12 6.41 9.88
N VAL A 29 -16.10 5.62 10.31
CA VAL A 29 -17.42 6.11 10.65
C VAL A 29 -17.54 6.09 12.18
N ASP A 30 -17.81 7.26 12.78
CA ASP A 30 -17.87 7.36 14.23
C ASP A 30 -19.22 6.87 14.77
N SER A 31 -19.38 6.89 16.10
CA SER A 31 -20.60 6.41 16.76
C SER A 31 -21.85 7.22 16.41
N LYS A 32 -21.67 8.42 15.88
CA LYS A 32 -22.77 9.30 15.45
C LYS A 32 -23.09 9.15 13.97
N GLY A 33 -22.40 8.25 13.26
CA GLY A 33 -22.58 8.05 11.83
C GLY A 33 -21.85 9.06 10.96
N VAL A 34 -20.98 9.89 11.53
CA VAL A 34 -20.22 10.87 10.76
C VAL A 34 -19.00 10.17 10.14
N VAL A 35 -18.82 10.38 8.83
CA VAL A 35 -17.71 9.81 8.07
C VAL A 35 -16.50 10.72 8.19
N HIS A 36 -15.39 10.15 8.60
CA HIS A 36 -14.08 10.81 8.65
C HIS A 36 -13.17 10.17 7.63
N GLU A 37 -12.56 10.97 6.75
CA GLU A 37 -11.64 10.48 5.74
C GLU A 37 -10.34 11.24 5.80
N ARG A 38 -9.25 10.56 5.51
CA ARG A 38 -7.93 11.16 5.40
C ARG A 38 -7.24 10.61 4.16
N GLU A 39 -6.69 11.52 3.35
CA GLU A 39 -5.99 11.18 2.12
C GLU A 39 -4.48 11.33 2.30
N PHE A 40 -3.73 10.47 1.62
CA PHE A 40 -2.27 10.51 1.58
C PHE A 40 -1.82 10.35 0.14
N SER A 41 -0.80 11.09 -0.24
CA SER A 41 -0.17 10.92 -1.55
C SER A 41 1.26 11.44 -1.50
N CYS A 42 2.12 10.86 -2.34
CA CYS A 42 3.49 11.34 -2.49
C CYS A 42 4.04 10.82 -3.82
N GLY A 43 4.89 11.64 -4.46
CA GLY A 43 5.53 11.28 -5.71
C GLY A 43 7.03 11.08 -5.53
N TYR A 44 7.60 10.20 -6.36
CA TYR A 44 9.00 9.79 -6.31
C TYR A 44 9.65 9.95 -7.67
N LYS A 45 10.93 10.35 -7.69
CA LYS A 45 11.67 10.63 -8.92
C LYS A 45 11.89 9.38 -9.77
N ARG A 46 12.20 8.27 -9.11
CA ARG A 46 12.46 6.99 -9.78
C ARG A 46 12.07 5.86 -8.84
N THR A 47 11.11 5.06 -9.26
CA THR A 47 10.56 3.97 -8.48
C THR A 47 9.88 2.96 -9.41
N THR A 48 9.17 1.98 -8.85
CA THR A 48 8.42 1.00 -9.63
C THR A 48 6.97 0.99 -9.19
N ASN A 49 6.12 0.43 -10.03
CA ASN A 49 4.72 0.26 -9.72
C ASN A 49 4.51 -0.51 -8.41
N ASN A 50 5.21 -1.65 -8.27
CA ASN A 50 5.09 -2.48 -7.07
C ASN A 50 5.52 -1.75 -5.81
N ARG A 51 6.58 -0.94 -5.86
CA ARG A 51 7.01 -0.17 -4.70
C ARG A 51 5.96 0.86 -4.30
N MET A 52 5.31 1.49 -5.26
CA MET A 52 4.25 2.47 -4.98
C MET A 52 2.99 1.79 -4.43
N GLU A 53 2.66 0.58 -4.88
CA GLU A 53 1.58 -0.21 -4.30
C GLU A 53 1.85 -0.51 -2.81
N LEU A 54 3.08 -0.90 -2.49
CA LEU A 54 3.48 -1.15 -1.11
C LEU A 54 3.45 0.13 -0.27
N MET A 55 3.98 1.22 -0.79
CA MET A 55 4.03 2.50 -0.06
C MET A 55 2.65 3.02 0.29
N GLY A 56 1.67 2.87 -0.62
CA GLY A 56 0.29 3.27 -0.33
C GLY A 56 -0.28 2.56 0.87
N VAL A 57 -0.01 1.26 1.02
CA VAL A 57 -0.45 0.47 2.18
C VAL A 57 0.31 0.89 3.44
N ILE A 58 1.63 1.01 3.34
CA ILE A 58 2.50 1.33 4.47
C ILE A 58 2.12 2.66 5.11
N VAL A 59 1.98 3.70 4.31
CA VAL A 59 1.70 5.04 4.82
C VAL A 59 0.35 5.10 5.51
N ALA A 60 -0.67 4.43 4.97
CA ALA A 60 -1.98 4.36 5.59
C ALA A 60 -1.91 3.67 6.96
N LEU A 61 -1.19 2.56 7.07
CA LEU A 61 -1.05 1.85 8.33
C LEU A 61 -0.22 2.64 9.34
N GLU A 62 0.84 3.29 8.89
CA GLU A 62 1.71 4.09 9.77
C GLU A 62 1.02 5.34 10.32
N ALA A 63 -0.04 5.80 9.66
CA ALA A 63 -0.80 6.96 10.11
C ALA A 63 -1.69 6.65 11.31
N LEU A 64 -1.92 5.38 11.61
CA LEU A 64 -2.76 4.96 12.73
C LEU A 64 -1.96 4.99 14.03
N ASN A 65 -2.52 5.61 15.07
CA ASN A 65 -1.83 5.81 16.34
C ASN A 65 -2.27 4.85 17.44
N ARG A 66 -3.12 3.89 17.13
CA ARG A 66 -3.60 2.85 18.06
C ARG A 66 -3.99 1.60 17.29
N PRO A 67 -4.07 0.44 17.95
CA PRO A 67 -4.51 -0.80 17.28
C PRO A 67 -5.90 -0.65 16.67
N CYS A 68 -6.05 -1.09 15.44
CA CYS A 68 -7.30 -1.00 14.68
C CYS A 68 -7.61 -2.31 13.97
N ASP A 69 -8.89 -2.49 13.66
CA ASP A 69 -9.36 -3.52 12.76
C ASP A 69 -9.59 -2.86 11.41
N ILE A 70 -8.89 -3.32 10.38
CA ILE A 70 -8.85 -2.65 9.08
C ILE A 70 -9.20 -3.62 7.97
N THR A 71 -10.12 -3.22 7.09
CA THR A 71 -10.29 -3.87 5.80
C THR A 71 -9.63 -2.98 4.75
N PHE A 72 -8.61 -3.53 4.08
CA PHE A 72 -7.83 -2.79 3.11
C PHE A 72 -8.20 -3.23 1.70
N TYR A 73 -8.71 -2.31 0.90
CA TYR A 73 -9.13 -2.56 -0.48
C TYR A 73 -8.06 -2.06 -1.45
N THR A 74 -7.59 -2.92 -2.32
CA THR A 74 -6.59 -2.56 -3.32
C THR A 74 -6.77 -3.40 -4.57
N ASP A 75 -6.42 -2.86 -5.73
CA ASP A 75 -6.39 -3.62 -6.97
C ASP A 75 -5.03 -4.31 -7.21
N SER A 76 -4.09 -4.16 -6.29
CA SER A 76 -2.77 -4.77 -6.39
C SER A 76 -2.82 -6.25 -6.01
N GLN A 77 -2.79 -7.12 -7.00
CA GLN A 77 -2.66 -8.56 -6.75
C GLN A 77 -1.34 -8.89 -6.06
N TYR A 78 -0.31 -8.10 -6.31
CA TYR A 78 1.00 -8.26 -5.70
C TYR A 78 0.92 -8.18 -4.16
N VAL A 79 0.19 -7.19 -3.64
CA VAL A 79 0.00 -7.04 -2.20
C VAL A 79 -0.96 -8.10 -1.66
N VAL A 80 -2.12 -8.25 -2.30
CA VAL A 80 -3.18 -9.14 -1.80
C VAL A 80 -2.71 -10.58 -1.75
N LYS A 81 -2.06 -11.07 -2.80
CA LYS A 81 -1.59 -12.45 -2.86
C LYS A 81 -0.47 -12.74 -1.88
N ALA A 82 0.40 -11.77 -1.62
CA ALA A 82 1.49 -11.95 -0.67
C ALA A 82 0.95 -12.32 0.72
N PHE A 83 -0.18 -11.75 1.12
CA PHE A 83 -0.83 -12.06 2.39
C PHE A 83 -1.78 -13.25 2.27
N ASN A 84 -2.65 -13.25 1.28
CA ASN A 84 -3.72 -14.25 1.19
C ASN A 84 -3.23 -15.63 0.70
N GLU A 85 -2.11 -15.68 -0.01
CA GLU A 85 -1.48 -16.93 -0.46
C GLU A 85 -0.23 -17.29 0.35
N ASN A 86 0.02 -16.57 1.46
CA ASN A 86 1.11 -16.86 2.41
C ASN A 86 2.52 -16.81 1.80
N TRP A 87 2.75 -15.97 0.81
CA TRP A 87 4.10 -15.80 0.25
C TRP A 87 5.09 -15.32 1.32
N ILE A 88 4.63 -14.42 2.18
CA ILE A 88 5.46 -13.79 3.22
C ILE A 88 5.95 -14.83 4.23
N ALA A 89 5.10 -15.76 4.63
CA ALA A 89 5.49 -16.84 5.54
C ALA A 89 6.66 -17.67 4.95
N GLY A 90 6.60 -17.96 3.66
CA GLY A 90 7.68 -18.64 2.96
C GLY A 90 8.96 -17.82 2.90
N TRP A 91 8.85 -16.53 2.62
CA TRP A 91 10.00 -15.64 2.57
C TRP A 91 10.70 -15.53 3.93
N LEU A 92 9.92 -15.39 5.00
CA LEU A 92 10.48 -15.33 6.36
C LEU A 92 11.19 -16.62 6.72
N LYS A 93 10.60 -17.75 6.38
CA LYS A 93 11.18 -19.07 6.67
C LYS A 93 12.51 -19.27 5.93
N ARG A 94 12.65 -18.72 4.73
CA ARG A 94 13.84 -18.87 3.90
C ARG A 94 14.82 -17.68 4.01
N GLY A 95 14.59 -16.76 4.95
CA GLY A 95 15.48 -15.60 5.13
C GLY A 95 15.39 -14.57 4.00
N TRP A 96 14.16 -14.27 3.55
CA TRP A 96 13.88 -13.31 2.48
C TRP A 96 14.40 -13.76 1.11
N VAL A 97 14.30 -15.05 0.88
CA VAL A 97 14.63 -15.68 -0.41
C VAL A 97 13.34 -16.31 -0.95
N ASN A 98 13.09 -16.18 -2.24
CA ASN A 98 11.90 -16.75 -2.86
C ASN A 98 12.08 -18.25 -3.13
N SER A 99 11.03 -18.91 -3.68
CA SER A 99 11.04 -20.34 -3.97
C SER A 99 12.09 -20.75 -5.00
N GLN A 100 12.59 -19.80 -5.79
CA GLN A 100 13.65 -20.02 -6.79
C GLN A 100 15.05 -19.71 -6.26
N LYS A 101 15.18 -19.53 -4.93
CA LYS A 101 16.44 -19.22 -4.24
C LYS A 101 17.04 -17.87 -4.61
N LYS A 102 16.21 -16.94 -5.09
CA LYS A 102 16.62 -15.57 -5.39
C LYS A 102 16.14 -14.61 -4.29
N PRO A 103 16.88 -13.52 -4.04
CA PRO A 103 16.43 -12.53 -3.05
C PRO A 103 15.05 -11.98 -3.42
N VAL A 104 14.20 -11.83 -2.40
CA VAL A 104 12.88 -11.21 -2.57
C VAL A 104 13.07 -9.74 -2.93
N LYS A 105 12.34 -9.26 -3.94
CA LYS A 105 12.38 -7.85 -4.33
C LYS A 105 11.64 -7.00 -3.31
N ASN A 106 12.07 -5.75 -3.14
CA ASN A 106 11.43 -4.76 -2.27
C ASN A 106 11.39 -5.18 -0.80
N VAL A 107 12.39 -5.93 -0.34
CA VAL A 107 12.48 -6.42 1.04
C VAL A 107 12.38 -5.28 2.05
N ASP A 108 13.00 -4.13 1.76
CA ASP A 108 12.94 -2.95 2.63
C ASP A 108 11.49 -2.54 2.90
N LEU A 109 10.67 -2.49 1.86
CA LEU A 109 9.26 -2.11 1.99
C LEU A 109 8.41 -3.21 2.61
N TRP A 110 8.68 -4.48 2.27
CA TRP A 110 7.96 -5.60 2.89
C TRP A 110 8.20 -5.63 4.41
N LYS A 111 9.43 -5.43 4.85
CA LYS A 111 9.74 -5.38 6.28
C LYS A 111 9.04 -4.21 6.96
N ARG A 112 9.04 -3.04 6.32
CA ARG A 112 8.36 -1.86 6.83
C ARG A 112 6.85 -2.07 6.93
N LEU A 113 6.26 -2.72 5.91
CA LEU A 113 4.84 -3.03 5.91
C LEU A 113 4.47 -3.99 7.04
N LEU A 114 5.26 -5.04 7.26
CA LEU A 114 5.02 -5.98 8.35
C LEU A 114 5.09 -5.30 9.72
N ALA A 115 6.06 -4.39 9.91
CA ALA A 115 6.16 -3.62 11.13
C ALA A 115 4.94 -2.71 11.34
N ALA A 116 4.50 -2.03 10.28
CA ALA A 116 3.34 -1.14 10.33
C ALA A 116 2.05 -1.90 10.60
N LYS A 117 1.94 -3.12 10.08
CA LYS A 117 0.76 -3.98 10.21
C LYS A 117 0.66 -4.64 11.60
N GLU A 118 1.79 -4.85 12.25
CA GLU A 118 1.89 -5.71 13.44
C GLU A 118 0.86 -5.37 14.53
N PRO A 119 0.63 -4.09 14.92
CA PRO A 119 -0.33 -3.78 15.98
C PRO A 119 -1.80 -3.90 15.56
N HIS A 120 -2.07 -4.14 14.28
CA HIS A 120 -3.43 -4.09 13.74
C HIS A 120 -3.92 -5.46 13.28
N CYS A 121 -5.25 -5.60 13.20
CA CYS A 121 -5.88 -6.73 12.52
C CYS A 121 -6.26 -6.26 11.11
N VAL A 122 -5.53 -6.71 10.10
CA VAL A 122 -5.69 -6.24 8.73
C VAL A 122 -6.17 -7.37 7.83
N THR A 123 -7.27 -7.13 7.11
CA THR A 123 -7.78 -8.02 6.07
C THR A 123 -7.59 -7.32 4.73
N PHE A 124 -6.97 -8.00 3.78
CA PHE A 124 -6.79 -7.48 2.43
C PHE A 124 -7.85 -8.04 1.50
N GLU A 125 -8.57 -7.13 0.83
CA GLU A 125 -9.60 -7.45 -0.15
C GLU A 125 -9.17 -6.95 -1.52
N TRP A 126 -9.13 -7.85 -2.50
CA TRP A 126 -8.82 -7.45 -3.86
C TRP A 126 -10.06 -6.85 -4.52
N VAL A 127 -9.87 -5.68 -5.14
CA VAL A 127 -10.90 -5.08 -5.99
C VAL A 127 -10.36 -5.03 -7.41
N ARG A 128 -11.24 -5.29 -8.40
CA ARG A 128 -10.84 -5.22 -9.79
C ARG A 128 -10.59 -3.76 -10.17
N GLY A 129 -9.39 -3.47 -10.69
CA GLY A 129 -9.03 -2.12 -11.09
C GLY A 129 -9.96 -1.55 -12.15
N HIS A 130 -10.26 -0.25 -12.06
CA HIS A 130 -11.08 0.48 -13.00
C HIS A 130 -12.50 -0.09 -13.19
N ASN A 131 -13.04 -0.72 -12.16
CA ASN A 131 -14.37 -1.34 -12.21
C ASN A 131 -15.42 -0.55 -11.43
N GLY A 132 -15.35 0.79 -11.48
CA GLY A 132 -16.36 1.65 -10.87
C GLY A 132 -16.30 1.73 -9.36
N HIS A 133 -15.19 1.41 -8.73
CA HIS A 133 -15.00 1.54 -7.29
C HIS A 133 -14.50 2.96 -6.98
N PRO A 134 -15.39 3.87 -6.45
CA PRO A 134 -15.06 5.29 -6.38
C PRO A 134 -13.80 5.60 -5.57
N GLU A 135 -13.60 4.92 -4.44
CA GLU A 135 -12.46 5.17 -3.56
C GLU A 135 -11.15 4.74 -4.22
N ASN A 136 -11.15 3.63 -4.94
CA ASN A 136 -9.96 3.17 -5.65
C ASN A 136 -9.65 4.06 -6.85
N GLU A 137 -10.68 4.60 -7.52
CA GLU A 137 -10.48 5.59 -8.57
C GLU A 137 -9.89 6.89 -8.02
N ARG A 138 -10.30 7.32 -6.82
CA ARG A 138 -9.69 8.47 -6.14
C ARG A 138 -8.22 8.19 -5.82
N CYS A 139 -7.90 7.00 -5.35
CA CYS A 139 -6.51 6.62 -5.07
C CYS A 139 -5.66 6.62 -6.33
N ASP A 140 -6.21 6.12 -7.44
CA ASP A 140 -5.52 6.18 -8.73
C ASP A 140 -5.25 7.63 -9.15
N ALA A 141 -6.23 8.50 -9.02
CA ALA A 141 -6.08 9.92 -9.34
C ALA A 141 -5.02 10.59 -8.45
N LEU A 142 -5.01 10.28 -7.15
CA LEU A 142 -4.00 10.79 -6.22
C LEU A 142 -2.60 10.30 -6.60
N ALA A 143 -2.48 9.02 -6.95
CA ALA A 143 -1.20 8.41 -7.33
C ALA A 143 -0.63 9.02 -8.60
N THR A 144 -1.46 9.18 -9.63
CA THR A 144 -1.02 9.75 -10.91
C THR A 144 -0.71 11.23 -10.78
N ALA A 145 -1.53 11.98 -10.04
CA ALA A 145 -1.26 13.39 -9.79
C ALA A 145 0.05 13.58 -9.03
N ALA A 146 0.35 12.72 -8.05
CA ALA A 146 1.60 12.77 -7.32
C ALA A 146 2.79 12.46 -8.22
N ALA A 147 2.69 11.44 -9.08
CA ALA A 147 3.75 11.08 -10.02
C ALA A 147 4.06 12.23 -11.00
N ASP A 148 3.05 13.00 -11.38
CA ASP A 148 3.17 14.07 -12.36
C ASP A 148 3.38 15.46 -11.73
N SER A 149 3.46 15.54 -10.39
CA SER A 149 3.38 16.82 -9.67
C SER A 149 4.60 17.73 -9.80
N GLY A 150 5.74 17.20 -10.20
CA GLY A 150 7.00 17.95 -10.17
C GLY A 150 7.59 18.11 -8.78
N ARG A 151 6.94 17.62 -7.74
CA ARG A 151 7.41 17.63 -6.35
C ARG A 151 7.82 16.23 -5.94
N LEU A 152 8.78 15.68 -6.68
CA LEU A 152 9.19 14.31 -6.50
C LEU A 152 10.36 14.20 -5.54
N ILE A 153 10.29 13.21 -4.64
CA ILE A 153 11.37 12.91 -3.71
C ILE A 153 12.09 11.62 -4.16
N GLU A 154 13.20 11.35 -3.53
CA GLU A 154 13.98 10.15 -3.81
C GLU A 154 13.36 8.93 -3.12
N ASP A 155 13.25 7.81 -3.84
CA ASP A 155 12.91 6.51 -3.25
C ASP A 155 14.22 5.87 -2.75
N LYS A 156 14.55 6.14 -1.50
CA LYS A 156 15.86 5.81 -0.94
C LYS A 156 16.19 4.32 -0.88
N GLY A 157 15.19 3.50 -0.78
CA GLY A 157 15.41 2.04 -0.70
C GLY A 157 15.39 1.35 -2.06
N PHE A 158 15.13 2.09 -3.13
CA PHE A 158 15.03 1.49 -4.45
C PHE A 158 16.43 1.25 -5.05
N THR A 159 16.67 0.02 -5.48
CA THR A 159 17.88 -0.36 -6.22
C THR A 159 17.47 -1.03 -7.53
N GLU A 160 18.17 -0.71 -8.59
CA GLU A 160 17.91 -1.30 -9.91
C GLU A 160 18.54 -2.69 -10.05
#